data_584c2da5e7a2faae97784b269103ab81
#
_entry.id   584c2da5e7a2faae97784b269103ab81
#
_cell.length_a   1.000
_cell.length_b   1.000
_cell.length_c   1.000
_cell.angle_alpha   90.00
_cell.angle_beta   90.00
_cell.angle_gamma   90.00
#
_symmetry.space_group_name_H-M   'P 1'
#
loop_
_entity.id
_entity.type
_entity.pdbx_description
1 polymer ?
#
loop_
_entity_poly.entity_id
_entity_poly.type
_entity_poly.pdbx_seq_one_letter_code
_entity_poly.pdbx_strand_id
1 'polypeptide(L)'
;FSYPDDQIITLVKADALYEVTRNRDQIIAENSAGAINAATYDGVLYGYPMTADNGYFLYYDKSVLTEEDVQTLDGILAAAEKAGKKFNMDVANGWYLASFFLGNGCQLTLDADGKQICDFNNEKGLAAAEAIKALCDHPAFLAGGQDLLQGSIGDTICAGICGTWISSAVKEKLGDNYAACKLPTFTCGGEQVQMGSFLGCKILGVNTQTAHPVEAMELAEYLTNEQSQLRRFEALGYGPSNVNVAASEAVASEPALAALAAQSAYAISQHVLGGYWTPAGAFGAELVAHNGSDLQAMLDQLVEQTVAAQN
;
A
#
# COMPACT_ATOMS: atom_id res chain seq x y z
N PHE A 1 -7.65 19.86 -3.12
CA PHE A 1 -6.40 19.14 -2.83
C PHE A 1 -6.61 17.62 -2.87
N SER A 2 -5.54 16.85 -3.13
CA SER A 2 -5.60 15.39 -3.09
C SER A 2 -4.99 14.85 -1.79
N TYR A 3 -5.52 13.72 -1.32
CA TYR A 3 -5.04 13.03 -0.13
C TYR A 3 -5.33 11.52 -0.22
N PRO A 4 -4.56 10.67 0.47
CA PRO A 4 -4.89 9.26 0.63
C PRO A 4 -6.04 9.09 1.64
N ASP A 5 -6.82 8.04 1.48
CA ASP A 5 -8.05 7.78 2.22
C ASP A 5 -7.90 7.65 3.74
N ASP A 6 -6.73 7.27 4.24
CA ASP A 6 -6.43 7.24 5.69
C ASP A 6 -6.58 8.60 6.38
N GLN A 7 -6.52 9.69 5.63
CA GLN A 7 -6.62 11.04 6.19
C GLN A 7 -8.06 11.56 6.29
N ILE A 8 -9.04 10.89 5.69
CA ILE A 8 -10.41 11.40 5.61
C ILE A 8 -11.01 11.72 6.98
N ILE A 9 -10.83 10.82 7.96
CA ILE A 9 -11.37 10.98 9.32
C ILE A 9 -10.79 12.24 9.99
N THR A 10 -9.48 12.43 9.89
CA THR A 10 -8.78 13.59 10.45
C THR A 10 -9.25 14.88 9.80
N LEU A 11 -9.36 14.89 8.47
CA LEU A 11 -9.78 16.06 7.71
C LEU A 11 -11.23 16.44 7.97
N VAL A 12 -12.14 15.47 8.08
CA VAL A 12 -13.55 15.73 8.41
C VAL A 12 -13.70 16.23 9.83
N LYS A 13 -13.03 15.62 10.81
CA LYS A 13 -13.04 16.08 12.21
C LYS A 13 -12.45 17.49 12.38
N ALA A 14 -11.54 17.90 11.51
CA ALA A 14 -10.97 19.24 11.45
C ALA A 14 -11.83 20.24 10.66
N ASP A 15 -13.03 19.85 10.22
CA ASP A 15 -13.92 20.68 9.37
C ASP A 15 -13.20 21.21 8.10
N ALA A 16 -12.30 20.39 7.52
CA ALA A 16 -11.48 20.78 6.38
C ALA A 16 -12.09 20.40 5.02
N LEU A 17 -13.14 19.58 4.98
CA LEU A 17 -13.74 19.05 3.76
C LEU A 17 -15.21 19.43 3.63
N TYR A 18 -15.58 19.93 2.44
CA TYR A 18 -16.99 20.02 2.06
C TYR A 18 -17.54 18.64 1.72
N GLU A 19 -18.82 18.44 2.09
CA GLU A 19 -19.64 17.32 1.59
C GLU A 19 -19.80 17.43 0.06
N VAL A 20 -19.72 16.28 -0.63
CA VAL A 20 -20.02 16.17 -2.06
C VAL A 20 -21.53 16.16 -2.26
N THR A 21 -22.10 17.29 -2.65
CA THR A 21 -23.54 17.45 -2.89
C THR A 21 -23.91 17.43 -4.37
N ARG A 22 -22.99 17.97 -5.20
CA ARG A 22 -23.19 18.07 -6.65
C ARG A 22 -22.95 16.71 -7.31
N ASN A 23 -23.86 16.26 -8.15
CA ASN A 23 -23.80 15.00 -8.91
C ASN A 23 -23.41 13.76 -8.07
N ARG A 24 -23.71 13.79 -6.77
CA ARG A 24 -23.33 12.78 -5.79
C ARG A 24 -23.71 11.36 -6.24
N ASP A 25 -24.94 11.15 -6.68
CA ASP A 25 -25.44 9.82 -7.07
C ASP A 25 -24.76 9.29 -8.33
N GLN A 26 -24.42 10.18 -9.28
CA GLN A 26 -23.62 9.83 -10.46
C GLN A 26 -22.20 9.43 -10.07
N ILE A 27 -21.55 10.21 -9.20
CA ILE A 27 -20.18 9.90 -8.71
C ILE A 27 -20.15 8.53 -8.02
N ILE A 28 -21.17 8.22 -7.22
CA ILE A 28 -21.31 6.92 -6.56
C ILE A 28 -21.49 5.79 -7.60
N ALA A 29 -22.32 5.99 -8.61
CA ALA A 29 -22.60 4.97 -9.62
C ALA A 29 -21.40 4.70 -10.55
N GLU A 30 -20.59 5.71 -10.82
CA GLU A 30 -19.47 5.63 -11.77
C GLU A 30 -18.17 5.09 -11.14
N ASN A 31 -18.07 4.98 -9.82
CA ASN A 31 -16.87 4.54 -9.13
C ASN A 31 -17.07 3.23 -8.38
N SER A 32 -15.98 2.49 -8.17
CA SER A 32 -16.01 1.24 -7.44
C SER A 32 -16.51 1.43 -6.00
N ALA A 33 -17.23 0.44 -5.47
CA ALA A 33 -17.76 0.50 -4.11
C ALA A 33 -16.66 0.73 -3.05
N GLY A 34 -15.47 0.15 -3.25
CA GLY A 34 -14.32 0.37 -2.37
C GLY A 34 -13.85 1.81 -2.37
N ALA A 35 -13.78 2.46 -3.55
CA ALA A 35 -13.35 3.84 -3.68
C ALA A 35 -14.38 4.82 -3.09
N ILE A 36 -15.67 4.54 -3.26
CA ILE A 36 -16.75 5.31 -2.63
C ILE A 36 -16.72 5.16 -1.11
N ASN A 37 -16.53 3.93 -0.61
CA ASN A 37 -16.40 3.70 0.83
C ASN A 37 -15.20 4.45 1.42
N ALA A 38 -14.06 4.44 0.72
CA ALA A 38 -12.84 5.18 1.10
C ALA A 38 -13.04 6.71 1.14
N ALA A 39 -13.93 7.25 0.30
CA ALA A 39 -14.27 8.68 0.26
C ALA A 39 -15.46 9.08 1.16
N THR A 40 -16.00 8.13 1.95
CA THR A 40 -17.19 8.30 2.79
C THR A 40 -16.81 8.21 4.28
N TYR A 41 -17.32 9.13 5.06
CA TYR A 41 -17.24 9.08 6.52
C TYR A 41 -18.60 9.32 7.13
N ASP A 42 -19.02 8.45 8.06
CA ASP A 42 -20.34 8.50 8.73
C ASP A 42 -21.52 8.62 7.74
N GLY A 43 -21.45 7.88 6.63
CA GLY A 43 -22.48 7.84 5.58
C GLY A 43 -22.50 9.05 4.64
N VAL A 44 -21.61 10.02 4.82
CA VAL A 44 -21.49 11.23 4.00
C VAL A 44 -20.25 11.14 3.09
N LEU A 45 -20.44 11.43 1.80
CA LEU A 45 -19.36 11.47 0.82
C LEU A 45 -18.62 12.82 0.92
N TYR A 46 -17.31 12.80 1.26
CA TYR A 46 -16.48 13.99 1.44
C TYR A 46 -15.40 14.18 0.37
N GLY A 47 -15.40 13.35 -0.64
CA GLY A 47 -14.40 13.50 -1.69
C GLY A 47 -14.74 12.78 -2.98
N TYR A 48 -14.00 13.11 -4.00
CA TYR A 48 -14.11 12.58 -5.35
C TYR A 48 -13.02 11.53 -5.55
N PRO A 49 -13.36 10.24 -5.74
CA PRO A 49 -12.36 9.20 -5.97
C PRO A 49 -11.53 9.49 -7.23
N MET A 50 -10.21 9.49 -7.08
CA MET A 50 -9.28 9.81 -8.16
C MET A 50 -8.59 8.57 -8.71
N THR A 51 -8.19 7.66 -7.81
CA THR A 51 -7.60 6.35 -8.12
C THR A 51 -8.08 5.31 -7.12
N ALA A 52 -7.96 4.04 -7.46
CA ALA A 52 -8.22 2.90 -6.57
C ALA A 52 -7.01 1.96 -6.52
N ASP A 53 -5.81 2.53 -6.49
CA ASP A 53 -4.54 1.82 -6.62
C ASP A 53 -3.52 2.14 -5.52
N ASN A 54 -3.97 2.70 -4.40
CA ASN A 54 -3.10 3.00 -3.27
C ASN A 54 -2.83 1.71 -2.46
N GLY A 55 -2.08 0.81 -3.07
CA GLY A 55 -1.64 -0.47 -2.53
C GLY A 55 -0.27 -0.84 -3.08
N TYR A 56 0.26 -1.99 -2.68
CA TYR A 56 1.58 -2.43 -3.09
C TYR A 56 1.59 -3.94 -3.41
N PHE A 57 2.54 -4.31 -4.24
CA PHE A 57 2.73 -5.66 -4.79
C PHE A 57 4.21 -5.86 -5.14
N LEU A 58 4.55 -7.01 -5.73
CA LEU A 58 5.92 -7.36 -6.11
C LEU A 58 6.19 -7.04 -7.59
N TYR A 59 7.24 -6.25 -7.85
CA TYR A 59 7.90 -6.15 -9.15
C TYR A 59 9.07 -7.13 -9.23
N TYR A 60 9.31 -7.72 -10.41
CA TYR A 60 10.47 -8.59 -10.60
C TYR A 60 10.96 -8.63 -12.05
N ASP A 61 12.25 -8.97 -12.19
CA ASP A 61 12.96 -9.17 -13.44
C ASP A 61 12.85 -10.63 -13.87
N LYS A 62 12.08 -10.92 -14.95
CA LYS A 62 11.90 -12.26 -15.51
C LYS A 62 13.18 -12.90 -16.05
N SER A 63 14.24 -12.11 -16.28
CA SER A 63 15.55 -12.67 -16.70
C SER A 63 16.30 -13.32 -15.53
N VAL A 64 15.87 -13.05 -14.29
CA VAL A 64 16.52 -13.53 -13.05
C VAL A 64 15.60 -14.46 -12.27
N LEU A 65 14.31 -14.15 -12.19
CA LEU A 65 13.32 -14.84 -11.36
C LEU A 65 12.23 -15.48 -12.24
N THR A 66 11.88 -16.72 -11.93
CA THR A 66 10.76 -17.42 -12.54
C THR A 66 9.45 -17.11 -11.79
N GLU A 67 8.31 -17.47 -12.40
CA GLU A 67 7.00 -17.39 -11.74
C GLU A 67 6.90 -18.29 -10.48
N GLU A 68 7.69 -19.36 -10.40
CA GLU A 68 7.78 -20.23 -9.23
C GLU A 68 8.58 -19.55 -8.10
N ASP A 69 9.72 -18.95 -8.42
CA ASP A 69 10.59 -18.27 -7.43
C ASP A 69 9.83 -17.17 -6.69
N VAL A 70 8.96 -16.43 -7.39
CA VAL A 70 8.25 -15.26 -6.82
C VAL A 70 7.01 -15.63 -5.97
N GLN A 71 6.67 -16.92 -5.85
CA GLN A 71 5.57 -17.34 -4.98
C GLN A 71 5.90 -17.23 -3.49
N THR A 72 7.20 -17.35 -3.14
CA THR A 72 7.64 -17.32 -1.76
C THR A 72 8.81 -16.34 -1.60
N LEU A 73 8.89 -15.70 -0.43
CA LEU A 73 10.02 -14.83 -0.09
C LEU A 73 11.35 -15.61 -0.07
N ASP A 74 11.31 -16.86 0.41
CA ASP A 74 12.48 -17.75 0.42
C ASP A 74 12.96 -18.05 -1.01
N GLY A 75 12.04 -18.30 -1.97
CA GLY A 75 12.35 -18.51 -3.38
C GLY A 75 13.01 -17.29 -4.02
N ILE A 76 12.44 -16.09 -3.76
CA ILE A 76 13.00 -14.83 -4.24
C ILE A 76 14.43 -14.63 -3.71
N LEU A 77 14.63 -14.81 -2.40
CA LEU A 77 15.93 -14.60 -1.76
C LEU A 77 16.98 -15.59 -2.26
N ALA A 78 16.63 -16.87 -2.40
CA ALA A 78 17.53 -17.91 -2.92
C ALA A 78 17.94 -17.66 -4.38
N ALA A 79 16.98 -17.28 -5.23
CA ALA A 79 17.27 -16.96 -6.64
C ALA A 79 18.07 -15.66 -6.78
N ALA A 80 17.76 -14.63 -5.99
CA ALA A 80 18.51 -13.37 -5.95
C ALA A 80 19.96 -13.61 -5.50
N GLU A 81 20.20 -14.37 -4.42
CA GLU A 81 21.52 -14.71 -3.93
C GLU A 81 22.34 -15.47 -4.99
N LYS A 82 21.74 -16.49 -5.59
CA LYS A 82 22.38 -17.26 -6.68
C LYS A 82 22.78 -16.39 -7.88
N ALA A 83 21.99 -15.35 -8.18
CA ALA A 83 22.26 -14.41 -9.25
C ALA A 83 23.20 -13.27 -8.85
N GLY A 84 23.61 -13.18 -7.59
CA GLY A 84 24.38 -12.05 -7.04
C GLY A 84 23.58 -10.74 -7.02
N LYS A 85 22.27 -10.83 -6.96
CA LYS A 85 21.28 -9.72 -6.94
C LYS A 85 20.65 -9.57 -5.57
N LYS A 86 19.75 -8.60 -5.45
CA LYS A 86 19.05 -8.28 -4.20
C LYS A 86 17.53 -8.24 -4.40
N PHE A 87 16.82 -8.60 -3.33
CA PHE A 87 15.42 -8.26 -3.10
C PHE A 87 15.34 -6.98 -2.28
N ASN A 88 14.45 -6.05 -2.66
CA ASN A 88 14.28 -4.77 -2.00
C ASN A 88 12.88 -4.61 -1.37
N MET A 89 12.86 -4.09 -0.16
CA MET A 89 11.63 -3.67 0.53
C MET A 89 11.97 -2.59 1.57
N ASP A 90 11.09 -1.59 1.71
CA ASP A 90 11.22 -0.54 2.72
C ASP A 90 10.58 -0.98 4.05
N VAL A 91 11.26 -1.86 4.78
CA VAL A 91 10.80 -2.34 6.09
C VAL A 91 10.85 -1.27 7.20
N ALA A 92 11.57 -0.17 6.97
CA ALA A 92 11.56 1.00 7.87
C ALA A 92 10.35 1.91 7.65
N ASN A 93 9.45 1.54 6.75
CA ASN A 93 8.19 2.20 6.51
C ASN A 93 7.05 1.30 7.01
N GLY A 94 6.30 1.78 8.01
CA GLY A 94 5.21 1.03 8.63
C GLY A 94 4.13 0.55 7.65
N TRP A 95 3.99 1.21 6.49
CA TRP A 95 3.04 0.84 5.45
C TRP A 95 3.38 -0.51 4.80
N TYR A 96 4.64 -0.71 4.45
CA TYR A 96 5.11 -2.00 3.91
C TYR A 96 5.34 -3.04 5.01
N LEU A 97 5.90 -2.61 6.16
CA LEU A 97 6.17 -3.47 7.31
C LEU A 97 4.93 -4.23 7.77
N ALA A 98 3.76 -3.58 7.76
CA ALA A 98 2.48 -4.18 8.15
C ALA A 98 2.16 -5.48 7.41
N SER A 99 2.72 -5.71 6.22
CA SER A 99 2.41 -6.89 5.39
C SER A 99 2.68 -8.22 6.09
N PHE A 100 3.69 -8.28 6.93
CA PHE A 100 4.02 -9.47 7.72
C PHE A 100 3.00 -9.70 8.85
N PHE A 101 2.69 -8.66 9.60
CA PHE A 101 1.75 -8.73 10.72
C PHE A 101 0.32 -9.03 10.25
N LEU A 102 -0.15 -8.31 9.24
CA LEU A 102 -1.49 -8.51 8.66
C LEU A 102 -1.62 -9.90 8.03
N GLY A 103 -0.58 -10.35 7.32
CA GLY A 103 -0.53 -11.69 6.74
C GLY A 103 -0.64 -12.78 7.79
N ASN A 104 0.03 -12.63 8.93
CA ASN A 104 -0.03 -13.59 10.03
C ASN A 104 -1.28 -13.44 10.94
N GLY A 105 -2.23 -12.58 10.53
CA GLY A 105 -3.53 -12.44 11.18
C GLY A 105 -3.51 -11.55 12.43
N CYS A 106 -2.54 -10.64 12.54
CA CYS A 106 -2.60 -9.54 13.49
C CYS A 106 -3.57 -8.46 13.02
N GLN A 107 -4.08 -7.66 13.94
CA GLN A 107 -5.05 -6.62 13.70
C GLN A 107 -4.41 -5.23 13.74
N LEU A 108 -4.75 -4.42 12.75
CA LEU A 108 -4.49 -2.99 12.73
C LEU A 108 -5.72 -2.32 12.11
N THR A 109 -6.62 -1.83 12.95
CA THR A 109 -7.94 -1.33 12.53
C THR A 109 -8.48 -0.32 13.55
N LEU A 110 -9.66 0.20 13.30
CA LEU A 110 -10.41 1.04 14.25
C LEU A 110 -11.55 0.25 14.87
N ASP A 111 -11.82 0.51 16.15
CA ASP A 111 -13.02 0.00 16.81
C ASP A 111 -14.28 0.83 16.43
N ALA A 112 -15.44 0.48 16.99
CA ALA A 112 -16.70 1.18 16.75
C ALA A 112 -16.69 2.64 17.22
N ASP A 113 -15.83 3.00 18.15
CA ASP A 113 -15.64 4.37 18.65
C ASP A 113 -14.58 5.15 17.87
N GLY A 114 -13.99 4.53 16.83
CA GLY A 114 -12.94 5.11 16.00
C GLY A 114 -11.56 5.16 16.66
N LYS A 115 -11.33 4.30 17.66
CA LYS A 115 -10.03 4.17 18.32
C LYS A 115 -9.19 3.10 17.63
N GLN A 116 -7.89 3.35 17.59
CA GLN A 116 -6.93 2.42 16.99
C GLN A 116 -6.81 1.12 17.80
N ILE A 117 -6.99 0.00 17.12
CA ILE A 117 -6.62 -1.33 17.59
C ILE A 117 -5.31 -1.72 16.90
N CYS A 118 -4.34 -2.17 17.68
CA CYS A 118 -3.10 -2.78 17.21
C CYS A 118 -2.72 -3.90 18.18
N ASP A 119 -2.59 -5.13 17.69
CA ASP A 119 -2.25 -6.31 18.51
C ASP A 119 -0.94 -6.98 18.08
N PHE A 120 -0.03 -6.21 17.48
CA PHE A 120 1.24 -6.71 16.94
C PHE A 120 2.19 -7.28 17.99
N ASN A 121 1.91 -7.15 19.28
CA ASN A 121 2.70 -7.69 20.37
C ASN A 121 2.21 -9.06 20.90
N ASN A 122 1.26 -9.71 20.22
CA ASN A 122 0.83 -11.07 20.54
C ASN A 122 1.79 -12.13 19.92
N GLU A 123 1.54 -13.42 20.17
CA GLU A 123 2.37 -14.53 19.66
C GLU A 123 2.50 -14.52 18.13
N LYS A 124 1.45 -14.15 17.41
CA LYS A 124 1.48 -14.04 15.94
C LYS A 124 2.36 -12.87 15.49
N GLY A 125 2.27 -11.74 16.17
CA GLY A 125 3.12 -10.60 15.91
C GLY A 125 4.58 -10.86 16.20
N LEU A 126 4.89 -11.58 17.28
CA LEU A 126 6.27 -11.99 17.59
C LEU A 126 6.84 -12.89 16.49
N ALA A 127 6.08 -13.90 16.01
CA ALA A 127 6.50 -14.74 14.90
C ALA A 127 6.72 -13.95 13.59
N ALA A 128 5.86 -12.96 13.30
CA ALA A 128 6.04 -12.06 12.18
C ALA A 128 7.31 -11.20 12.32
N ALA A 129 7.59 -10.67 13.52
CA ALA A 129 8.80 -9.90 13.79
C ALA A 129 10.08 -10.74 13.65
N GLU A 130 10.05 -12.02 14.05
CA GLU A 130 11.16 -12.96 13.81
C GLU A 130 11.41 -13.16 12.31
N ALA A 131 10.34 -13.30 11.51
CA ALA A 131 10.46 -13.40 10.05
C ALA A 131 11.04 -12.13 9.42
N ILE A 132 10.61 -10.94 9.86
CA ILE A 132 11.16 -9.66 9.38
C ILE A 132 12.65 -9.55 9.76
N LYS A 133 13.01 -9.93 10.99
CA LYS A 133 14.42 -9.95 11.41
C LYS A 133 15.24 -10.89 10.55
N ALA A 134 14.76 -12.11 10.29
CA ALA A 134 15.43 -13.06 9.42
C ALA A 134 15.62 -12.51 7.98
N LEU A 135 14.63 -11.80 7.45
CA LEU A 135 14.75 -11.09 6.17
C LEU A 135 15.85 -10.03 6.22
N CYS A 136 15.87 -9.18 7.27
CA CYS A 136 16.88 -8.12 7.42
C CYS A 136 18.29 -8.69 7.54
N ASP A 137 18.45 -9.86 8.14
CA ASP A 137 19.75 -10.54 8.30
C ASP A 137 20.18 -11.31 7.03
N HIS A 138 19.28 -11.44 6.02
CA HIS A 138 19.60 -12.22 4.80
C HIS A 138 20.50 -11.46 3.83
N PRO A 139 21.61 -12.09 3.34
CA PRO A 139 22.58 -11.41 2.48
C PRO A 139 22.02 -10.91 1.14
N ALA A 140 20.97 -11.53 0.62
CA ALA A 140 20.30 -11.09 -0.61
C ALA A 140 19.22 -10.00 -0.37
N PHE A 141 18.98 -9.57 0.87
CA PHE A 141 18.07 -8.47 1.17
C PHE A 141 18.77 -7.10 1.09
N LEU A 142 18.02 -6.10 0.67
CA LEU A 142 18.45 -4.70 0.65
C LEU A 142 17.29 -3.80 1.07
N ALA A 143 17.38 -3.25 2.28
CA ALA A 143 16.38 -2.30 2.77
C ALA A 143 16.47 -0.97 2.02
N GLY A 144 15.33 -0.38 1.69
CA GLY A 144 15.25 0.96 1.12
C GLY A 144 13.97 1.21 0.34
N GLY A 145 13.66 2.50 0.18
CA GLY A 145 12.41 2.97 -0.41
C GLY A 145 12.39 2.94 -1.93
N GLN A 146 11.33 3.53 -2.48
CA GLN A 146 11.02 3.53 -3.93
C GLN A 146 12.17 4.07 -4.81
N ASP A 147 12.90 5.10 -4.36
CA ASP A 147 13.97 5.71 -5.17
C ASP A 147 15.13 4.73 -5.39
N LEU A 148 15.44 3.91 -4.37
CA LEU A 148 16.42 2.83 -4.50
C LEU A 148 15.92 1.76 -5.46
N LEU A 149 14.67 1.33 -5.31
CA LEU A 149 14.06 0.31 -6.18
C LEU A 149 14.07 0.75 -7.64
N GLN A 150 13.45 1.90 -7.98
CA GLN A 150 13.39 2.39 -9.36
C GLN A 150 14.78 2.73 -9.93
N GLY A 151 15.73 3.15 -9.10
CA GLY A 151 17.10 3.43 -9.52
C GLY A 151 17.90 2.18 -9.87
N SER A 152 17.66 1.04 -9.20
CA SER A 152 18.53 -0.13 -9.18
C SER A 152 17.92 -1.42 -9.70
N ILE A 153 16.59 -1.45 -9.98
CA ILE A 153 15.94 -2.64 -10.55
C ILE A 153 16.48 -2.93 -11.97
N GLY A 154 16.70 -4.20 -12.27
CA GLY A 154 17.37 -4.66 -13.50
C GLY A 154 18.89 -4.63 -13.43
N ASP A 155 19.49 -3.91 -12.45
CA ASP A 155 20.92 -3.90 -12.17
C ASP A 155 21.22 -4.67 -10.86
N THR A 156 21.29 -4.00 -9.74
CA THR A 156 21.59 -4.62 -8.43
C THR A 156 20.37 -5.33 -7.85
N ILE A 157 19.16 -4.82 -8.08
CA ILE A 157 17.91 -5.35 -7.57
C ILE A 157 17.21 -6.14 -8.67
N CYS A 158 16.77 -7.38 -8.37
CA CYS A 158 15.98 -8.21 -9.28
C CYS A 158 14.50 -8.30 -8.88
N ALA A 159 14.13 -7.94 -7.67
CA ALA A 159 12.74 -7.85 -7.22
C ALA A 159 12.59 -6.83 -6.11
N GLY A 160 11.41 -6.23 -6.02
CA GLY A 160 11.11 -5.30 -4.93
C GLY A 160 9.63 -4.98 -4.79
N ILE A 161 9.23 -4.57 -3.59
CA ILE A 161 7.86 -4.25 -3.24
C ILE A 161 7.64 -2.74 -3.35
N CYS A 162 6.66 -2.34 -4.15
CA CYS A 162 6.19 -0.95 -4.26
C CYS A 162 4.79 -0.90 -4.90
N GLY A 163 4.23 0.28 -5.04
CA GLY A 163 2.93 0.51 -5.68
C GLY A 163 3.01 0.89 -7.16
N THR A 164 1.86 1.18 -7.76
CA THR A 164 1.68 1.47 -9.19
C THR A 164 2.44 2.71 -9.67
N TRP A 165 2.68 3.68 -8.78
CA TRP A 165 3.30 4.98 -9.12
C TRP A 165 4.75 4.91 -9.63
N ILE A 166 5.43 3.76 -9.48
CA ILE A 166 6.75 3.55 -10.09
C ILE A 166 6.71 2.63 -11.31
N SER A 167 5.52 2.14 -11.74
CA SER A 167 5.39 1.12 -12.79
C SER A 167 6.06 1.51 -14.09
N SER A 168 5.87 2.77 -14.53
CA SER A 168 6.49 3.29 -15.75
C SER A 168 8.03 3.26 -15.69
N ALA A 169 8.61 3.66 -14.55
CA ALA A 169 10.07 3.64 -14.37
C ALA A 169 10.64 2.21 -14.32
N VAL A 170 9.94 1.29 -13.65
CA VAL A 170 10.32 -0.13 -13.60
C VAL A 170 10.22 -0.78 -14.98
N LYS A 171 9.15 -0.47 -15.73
CA LYS A 171 8.93 -0.95 -17.09
C LYS A 171 10.00 -0.45 -18.06
N GLU A 172 10.39 0.82 -17.96
CA GLU A 172 11.49 1.39 -18.74
C GLU A 172 12.83 0.67 -18.48
N LYS A 173 13.12 0.37 -17.22
CA LYS A 173 14.34 -0.32 -16.81
C LYS A 173 14.41 -1.78 -17.24
N LEU A 174 13.32 -2.52 -17.09
CA LEU A 174 13.27 -3.96 -17.33
C LEU A 174 12.90 -4.34 -18.78
N GLY A 175 12.26 -3.44 -19.53
CA GLY A 175 11.80 -3.70 -20.89
C GLY A 175 10.93 -4.98 -20.97
N ASP A 176 11.32 -5.92 -21.83
CA ASP A 176 10.61 -7.19 -22.03
C ASP A 176 10.67 -8.11 -20.79
N ASN A 177 11.58 -7.86 -19.86
CA ASN A 177 11.71 -8.61 -18.60
C ASN A 177 10.84 -8.06 -17.46
N TYR A 178 10.09 -6.99 -17.72
CA TYR A 178 9.15 -6.42 -16.76
C TYR A 178 8.06 -7.41 -16.37
N ALA A 179 7.88 -7.61 -15.07
CA ALA A 179 6.78 -8.37 -14.51
C ALA A 179 6.38 -7.86 -13.13
N ALA A 180 5.15 -8.16 -12.75
CA ALA A 180 4.60 -7.90 -11.44
C ALA A 180 3.65 -9.03 -11.03
N CYS A 181 3.57 -9.31 -9.73
CA CYS A 181 2.61 -10.26 -9.16
C CYS A 181 2.21 -9.82 -7.74
N LYS A 182 1.20 -10.48 -7.17
CA LYS A 182 0.85 -10.27 -5.76
C LYS A 182 2.08 -10.48 -4.86
N LEU A 183 2.02 -10.01 -3.63
CA LEU A 183 3.06 -10.27 -2.64
C LEU A 183 3.28 -11.79 -2.45
N PRO A 184 4.53 -12.22 -2.18
CA PRO A 184 4.85 -13.62 -1.92
C PRO A 184 4.24 -14.11 -0.60
N THR A 185 4.29 -15.40 -0.37
CA THR A 185 4.23 -15.96 0.98
C THR A 185 5.58 -15.80 1.67
N PHE A 186 5.59 -15.87 2.99
CA PHE A 186 6.82 -15.88 3.80
C PHE A 186 6.75 -16.97 4.86
N THR A 187 7.90 -17.49 5.27
CA THR A 187 7.98 -18.48 6.34
C THR A 187 7.78 -17.80 7.69
N CYS A 188 6.73 -18.20 8.41
CA CYS A 188 6.37 -17.70 9.73
C CYS A 188 5.97 -18.87 10.63
N GLY A 189 6.66 -19.06 11.74
CA GLY A 189 6.40 -20.20 12.63
C GLY A 189 6.58 -21.59 11.98
N GLY A 190 7.34 -21.67 10.88
CA GLY A 190 7.58 -22.90 10.11
C GLY A 190 6.54 -23.18 9.03
N GLU A 191 5.56 -22.30 8.82
CA GLU A 191 4.53 -22.41 7.78
C GLU A 191 4.64 -21.27 6.77
N GLN A 192 4.12 -21.49 5.55
CA GLN A 192 4.04 -20.46 4.53
C GLN A 192 2.78 -19.62 4.74
N VAL A 193 2.96 -18.32 4.99
CA VAL A 193 1.90 -17.36 5.25
C VAL A 193 1.88 -16.31 4.14
N GLN A 194 0.70 -16.02 3.59
CA GLN A 194 0.56 -14.99 2.56
C GLN A 194 0.74 -13.60 3.17
N MET A 195 1.64 -12.79 2.63
CA MET A 195 1.76 -11.39 3.04
C MET A 195 0.45 -10.64 2.81
N GLY A 196 0.02 -9.90 3.83
CA GLY A 196 -1.09 -8.97 3.73
C GLY A 196 -0.67 -7.64 3.12
N SER A 197 -1.61 -6.73 2.95
CA SER A 197 -1.31 -5.36 2.51
C SER A 197 -2.39 -4.37 2.94
N PHE A 198 -2.11 -3.09 2.77
CA PHE A 198 -3.15 -2.07 2.69
C PHE A 198 -3.62 -1.93 1.25
N LEU A 199 -4.88 -1.54 1.09
CA LEU A 199 -5.44 -1.09 -0.16
C LEU A 199 -6.30 0.14 0.13
N GLY A 200 -6.06 1.19 -0.61
CA GLY A 200 -6.76 2.45 -0.45
C GLY A 200 -6.92 3.20 -1.77
N CYS A 201 -7.36 4.43 -1.65
CA CYS A 201 -7.66 5.33 -2.77
C CYS A 201 -6.97 6.66 -2.58
N LYS A 202 -6.67 7.34 -3.68
CA LYS A 202 -6.42 8.78 -3.65
C LYS A 202 -7.71 9.51 -3.98
N ILE A 203 -7.96 10.55 -3.21
CA ILE A 203 -9.22 11.29 -3.20
C ILE A 203 -8.91 12.76 -3.45
N LEU A 204 -9.78 13.45 -4.18
CA LEU A 204 -9.80 14.91 -4.24
C LEU A 204 -10.88 15.43 -3.28
N GLY A 205 -10.47 16.29 -2.36
CA GLY A 205 -11.37 17.00 -1.45
C GLY A 205 -11.43 18.49 -1.76
N VAL A 206 -12.56 19.09 -1.44
CA VAL A 206 -12.77 20.54 -1.52
C VAL A 206 -12.64 21.12 -0.10
N ASN A 207 -11.73 22.07 0.05
CA ASN A 207 -11.46 22.71 1.34
C ASN A 207 -12.58 23.67 1.73
N THR A 208 -13.08 23.58 2.97
CA THR A 208 -14.12 24.47 3.52
C THR A 208 -13.70 25.93 3.55
N GLN A 209 -12.41 26.24 3.54
CA GLN A 209 -11.88 27.61 3.51
C GLN A 209 -11.88 28.24 2.11
N THR A 210 -12.34 27.54 1.07
CA THR A 210 -12.38 28.13 -0.29
C THR A 210 -13.45 29.20 -0.39
N ALA A 211 -13.13 30.30 -1.09
CA ALA A 211 -14.11 31.33 -1.45
C ALA A 211 -15.00 30.92 -2.64
N HIS A 212 -14.69 29.79 -3.31
CA HIS A 212 -15.32 29.34 -4.53
C HIS A 212 -15.69 27.84 -4.45
N PRO A 213 -16.58 27.45 -3.52
CA PRO A 213 -16.88 26.03 -3.28
C PRO A 213 -17.52 25.33 -4.48
N VAL A 214 -18.39 25.99 -5.22
CA VAL A 214 -19.08 25.39 -6.38
C VAL A 214 -18.09 25.11 -7.50
N GLU A 215 -17.25 26.09 -7.86
CA GLU A 215 -16.22 25.95 -8.89
C GLU A 215 -15.15 24.92 -8.49
N ALA A 216 -14.83 24.85 -7.21
CA ALA A 216 -13.90 23.85 -6.69
C ALA A 216 -14.49 22.42 -6.77
N MET A 217 -15.78 22.24 -6.52
CA MET A 217 -16.49 20.99 -6.73
C MET A 217 -16.55 20.60 -8.21
N GLU A 218 -16.84 21.54 -9.12
CA GLU A 218 -16.82 21.31 -10.56
C GLU A 218 -15.43 20.90 -11.06
N LEU A 219 -14.38 21.54 -10.57
CA LEU A 219 -13.01 21.18 -10.89
C LEU A 219 -12.65 19.79 -10.37
N ALA A 220 -13.02 19.46 -9.14
CA ALA A 220 -12.74 18.14 -8.55
C ALA A 220 -13.46 17.04 -9.34
N GLU A 221 -14.73 17.22 -9.68
CA GLU A 221 -15.51 16.32 -10.54
C GLU A 221 -14.84 16.15 -11.92
N TYR A 222 -14.46 17.25 -12.57
CA TYR A 222 -13.76 17.19 -13.87
C TYR A 222 -12.45 16.41 -13.79
N LEU A 223 -11.65 16.62 -12.76
CA LEU A 223 -10.36 15.95 -12.58
C LEU A 223 -10.50 14.46 -12.22
N THR A 224 -11.68 14.01 -11.78
CA THR A 224 -11.93 12.62 -11.36
C THR A 224 -12.97 11.89 -12.22
N ASN A 225 -13.48 12.52 -13.28
CA ASN A 225 -14.42 11.88 -14.19
C ASN A 225 -13.74 10.77 -15.02
N GLU A 226 -14.53 9.97 -15.72
CA GLU A 226 -14.09 8.84 -16.55
C GLU A 226 -12.94 9.23 -17.48
N GLN A 227 -13.08 10.33 -18.23
CA GLN A 227 -12.08 10.74 -19.21
C GLN A 227 -10.75 11.17 -18.56
N SER A 228 -10.79 11.83 -17.41
CA SER A 228 -9.59 12.25 -16.69
C SER A 228 -8.88 11.06 -16.04
N GLN A 229 -9.64 10.07 -15.57
CA GLN A 229 -9.07 8.81 -15.05
C GLN A 229 -8.44 7.98 -16.16
N LEU A 230 -9.09 7.88 -17.34
CA LEU A 230 -8.52 7.19 -18.50
C LEU A 230 -7.19 7.84 -18.93
N ARG A 231 -7.16 9.17 -19.06
CA ARG A 231 -5.93 9.90 -19.42
C ARG A 231 -4.82 9.72 -18.40
N ARG A 232 -5.16 9.65 -17.10
CA ARG A 232 -4.19 9.42 -16.04
C ARG A 232 -3.62 8.00 -16.10
N PHE A 233 -4.46 7.01 -16.39
CA PHE A 233 -4.00 5.65 -16.65
C PHE A 233 -3.06 5.60 -17.86
N GLU A 234 -3.46 6.16 -19.01
CA GLU A 234 -2.66 6.16 -20.23
C GLU A 234 -1.30 6.87 -20.07
N ALA A 235 -1.27 7.98 -19.30
CA ALA A 235 -0.06 8.77 -19.11
C ALA A 235 0.86 8.26 -18.00
N LEU A 236 0.30 7.68 -16.92
CA LEU A 236 1.01 7.40 -15.68
C LEU A 236 0.87 5.96 -15.20
N GLY A 237 -0.04 5.16 -15.77
CA GLY A 237 -0.32 3.79 -15.33
C GLY A 237 -1.09 3.68 -14.01
N TYR A 238 -1.72 4.76 -13.53
CA TYR A 238 -2.47 4.76 -12.27
C TYR A 238 -3.80 4.02 -12.40
N GLY A 239 -4.13 3.22 -11.40
CA GLY A 239 -5.35 2.42 -11.36
C GLY A 239 -6.60 3.28 -11.16
N PRO A 240 -7.57 3.24 -12.10
CA PRO A 240 -8.77 4.04 -12.02
C PRO A 240 -9.74 3.53 -10.95
N SER A 241 -10.45 4.44 -10.29
CA SER A 241 -11.61 4.14 -9.46
C SER A 241 -12.90 4.02 -10.29
N ASN A 242 -12.94 4.64 -11.48
CA ASN A 242 -14.08 4.58 -12.38
C ASN A 242 -14.26 3.16 -12.94
N VAL A 243 -15.47 2.60 -12.81
CA VAL A 243 -15.77 1.20 -13.15
C VAL A 243 -15.63 0.88 -14.64
N ASN A 244 -15.94 1.84 -15.53
CA ASN A 244 -15.82 1.63 -16.96
C ASN A 244 -14.35 1.60 -17.39
N VAL A 245 -13.55 2.52 -16.88
CA VAL A 245 -12.11 2.57 -17.16
C VAL A 245 -11.41 1.34 -16.60
N ALA A 246 -11.74 0.96 -15.35
CA ALA A 246 -11.18 -0.23 -14.70
C ALA A 246 -11.48 -1.53 -15.46
N ALA A 247 -12.64 -1.61 -16.10
CA ALA A 247 -13.05 -2.77 -16.91
C ALA A 247 -12.43 -2.81 -18.31
N SER A 248 -11.66 -1.78 -18.72
CA SER A 248 -11.04 -1.75 -20.05
C SER A 248 -9.95 -2.81 -20.19
N GLU A 249 -9.79 -3.36 -21.41
CA GLU A 249 -8.73 -4.35 -21.71
C GLU A 249 -7.32 -3.79 -21.44
N ALA A 250 -7.12 -2.50 -21.67
CA ALA A 250 -5.85 -1.82 -21.41
C ALA A 250 -5.46 -1.85 -19.93
N VAL A 251 -6.42 -1.61 -19.03
CA VAL A 251 -6.20 -1.69 -17.58
C VAL A 251 -6.00 -3.13 -17.12
N ALA A 252 -6.85 -4.06 -17.61
CA ALA A 252 -6.80 -5.47 -17.22
C ALA A 252 -5.51 -6.17 -17.66
N SER A 253 -4.87 -5.70 -18.75
CA SER A 253 -3.62 -6.25 -19.28
C SER A 253 -2.35 -5.63 -18.69
N GLU A 254 -2.45 -4.56 -17.87
CA GLU A 254 -1.26 -3.96 -17.24
C GLU A 254 -0.79 -4.81 -16.05
N PRO A 255 0.44 -5.36 -16.09
CA PRO A 255 0.94 -6.28 -15.07
C PRO A 255 0.88 -5.75 -13.64
N ALA A 256 1.18 -4.46 -13.43
CA ALA A 256 1.13 -3.82 -12.12
C ALA A 256 -0.30 -3.80 -11.54
N LEU A 257 -1.29 -3.47 -12.36
CA LEU A 257 -2.69 -3.44 -11.93
C LEU A 257 -3.27 -4.84 -11.73
N ALA A 258 -2.89 -5.80 -12.57
CA ALA A 258 -3.24 -7.21 -12.37
C ALA A 258 -2.65 -7.76 -11.06
N ALA A 259 -1.40 -7.42 -10.75
CA ALA A 259 -0.74 -7.79 -9.50
C ALA A 259 -1.46 -7.18 -8.28
N LEU A 260 -1.81 -5.90 -8.35
CA LEU A 260 -2.56 -5.21 -7.29
C LEU A 260 -3.96 -5.82 -7.10
N ALA A 261 -4.66 -6.14 -8.20
CA ALA A 261 -5.96 -6.79 -8.14
C ALA A 261 -5.86 -8.18 -7.48
N ALA A 262 -4.83 -8.97 -7.80
CA ALA A 262 -4.58 -10.25 -7.16
C ALA A 262 -4.24 -10.11 -5.66
N GLN A 263 -3.52 -9.04 -5.29
CA GLN A 263 -3.17 -8.73 -3.89
C GLN A 263 -4.39 -8.25 -3.09
N SER A 264 -5.39 -7.66 -3.72
CA SER A 264 -6.56 -7.09 -3.02
C SER A 264 -7.32 -8.11 -2.17
N ALA A 265 -7.26 -9.41 -2.52
CA ALA A 265 -7.85 -10.49 -1.72
C ALA A 265 -7.21 -10.66 -0.32
N TYR A 266 -6.03 -10.09 -0.12
CA TYR A 266 -5.23 -10.16 1.11
C TYR A 266 -4.99 -8.77 1.71
N ALA A 267 -5.74 -7.78 1.25
CA ALA A 267 -5.61 -6.40 1.68
C ALA A 267 -6.70 -6.00 2.66
N ILE A 268 -6.37 -5.06 3.54
CA ILE A 268 -7.33 -4.37 4.40
C ILE A 268 -7.40 -2.89 4.01
N SER A 269 -8.53 -2.24 4.35
CA SER A 269 -8.64 -0.78 4.23
C SER A 269 -7.58 -0.07 5.06
N GLN A 270 -7.02 1.02 4.51
CA GLN A 270 -6.01 1.84 5.18
C GLN A 270 -6.64 2.79 6.23
N HIS A 271 -7.65 2.33 6.97
CA HIS A 271 -8.25 3.10 8.06
C HIS A 271 -7.38 2.97 9.32
N VAL A 272 -6.26 3.68 9.32
CA VAL A 272 -5.24 3.66 10.38
C VAL A 272 -4.97 5.10 10.83
N LEU A 273 -4.99 5.33 12.14
CA LEU A 273 -4.68 6.66 12.69
C LEU A 273 -3.18 6.98 12.58
N GLY A 274 -2.88 8.27 12.48
CA GLY A 274 -1.50 8.76 12.26
C GLY A 274 -0.48 8.31 13.31
N GLY A 275 -0.92 7.91 14.49
CA GLY A 275 -0.06 7.43 15.58
C GLY A 275 0.66 6.10 15.33
N TYR A 276 0.26 5.34 14.32
CA TYR A 276 0.90 4.08 13.95
C TYR A 276 2.22 4.26 13.19
N TRP A 277 2.30 5.23 12.29
CA TRP A 277 3.36 5.29 11.27
C TRP A 277 4.77 5.45 11.85
N THR A 278 4.93 6.35 12.82
CA THR A 278 6.24 6.63 13.43
C THR A 278 6.76 5.46 14.26
N PRO A 279 5.99 4.86 15.19
CA PRO A 279 6.44 3.68 15.94
C PRO A 279 6.77 2.48 15.05
N ALA A 280 5.94 2.22 14.03
CA ALA A 280 6.17 1.12 13.10
C ALA A 280 7.44 1.32 12.26
N GLY A 281 7.66 2.57 11.77
CA GLY A 281 8.89 2.91 11.06
C GLY A 281 10.14 2.76 11.95
N ALA A 282 10.07 3.19 13.20
CA ALA A 282 11.16 3.05 14.17
C ALA A 282 11.48 1.57 14.45
N PHE A 283 10.45 0.73 14.66
CA PHE A 283 10.61 -0.71 14.81
C PHE A 283 11.35 -1.33 13.61
N GLY A 284 10.90 -1.04 12.39
CA GLY A 284 11.54 -1.54 11.18
C GLY A 284 12.99 -1.06 11.02
N ALA A 285 13.27 0.22 11.34
CA ALA A 285 14.62 0.79 11.28
C ALA A 285 15.59 0.10 12.24
N GLU A 286 15.16 -0.25 13.45
CA GLU A 286 15.99 -1.03 14.40
C GLU A 286 16.31 -2.43 13.86
N LEU A 287 15.36 -3.10 13.19
CA LEU A 287 15.63 -4.40 12.58
C LEU A 287 16.63 -4.30 11.41
N VAL A 288 16.51 -3.26 10.58
CA VAL A 288 17.49 -2.97 9.50
C VAL A 288 18.87 -2.67 10.06
N ALA A 289 18.94 -2.01 11.21
CA ALA A 289 20.20 -1.75 11.92
C ALA A 289 20.76 -2.97 12.71
N HIS A 290 20.09 -4.12 12.61
CA HIS A 290 20.42 -5.35 13.35
C HIS A 290 20.37 -5.22 14.88
N ASN A 291 19.54 -4.32 15.41
CA ASN A 291 19.39 -4.07 16.84
C ASN A 291 18.27 -4.91 17.51
N GLY A 292 17.67 -5.87 16.81
CA GLY A 292 16.54 -6.68 17.26
C GLY A 292 16.91 -7.75 18.30
N SER A 293 17.40 -7.38 19.49
CA SER A 293 17.79 -8.32 20.56
C SER A 293 16.63 -8.75 21.45
N ASP A 294 15.59 -7.91 21.61
CA ASP A 294 14.38 -8.18 22.38
C ASP A 294 13.15 -7.75 21.57
N LEU A 295 12.72 -8.63 20.68
CA LEU A 295 11.59 -8.33 19.76
C LEU A 295 10.28 -8.12 20.51
N GLN A 296 10.06 -8.85 21.63
CA GLN A 296 8.82 -8.68 22.39
C GLN A 296 8.75 -7.29 23.03
N ALA A 297 9.80 -6.83 23.67
CA ALA A 297 9.84 -5.49 24.25
C ALA A 297 9.68 -4.39 23.18
N MET A 298 10.27 -4.58 21.99
CA MET A 298 10.12 -3.65 20.87
C MET A 298 8.69 -3.61 20.34
N LEU A 299 8.01 -4.75 20.25
CA LEU A 299 6.60 -4.86 19.86
C LEU A 299 5.66 -4.25 20.91
N ASP A 300 5.92 -4.49 22.20
CA ASP A 300 5.15 -3.87 23.28
C ASP A 300 5.23 -2.33 23.20
N GLN A 301 6.41 -1.79 22.96
CA GLN A 301 6.61 -0.36 22.77
C GLN A 301 5.88 0.18 21.53
N LEU A 302 5.95 -0.54 20.40
CA LEU A 302 5.25 -0.17 19.16
C LEU A 302 3.75 -0.07 19.41
N VAL A 303 3.16 -1.11 20.01
CA VAL A 303 1.72 -1.18 20.30
C VAL A 303 1.30 -0.09 21.29
N GLU A 304 2.04 0.07 22.39
CA GLU A 304 1.78 1.11 23.39
C GLU A 304 1.77 2.51 22.76
N GLN A 305 2.78 2.86 21.95
CA GLN A 305 2.86 4.16 21.28
C GLN A 305 1.75 4.33 20.24
N THR A 306 1.42 3.29 19.47
CA THR A 306 0.35 3.33 18.47
C THR A 306 -1.01 3.60 19.11
N VAL A 307 -1.30 2.94 20.23
CA VAL A 307 -2.58 3.08 20.93
C VAL A 307 -2.64 4.35 21.76
N ALA A 308 -1.53 4.81 22.34
CA ALA A 308 -1.47 6.05 23.15
C ALA A 308 -1.67 7.33 22.32
N ALA A 309 -1.32 7.33 21.03
CA ALA A 309 -1.43 8.50 20.13
C ALA A 309 -2.87 8.86 19.72
N GLN A 310 -3.87 8.34 20.40
CA GLN A 310 -5.31 8.54 20.12
C GLN A 310 -5.91 9.78 20.84
N ASN A 311 -5.12 10.51 21.62
CA ASN A 311 -5.57 11.62 22.44
C ASN A 311 -5.26 12.97 21.80
#